data_72ef7654109a6bd9ddbab470966cdf86
#
_entry.id   72ef7654109a6bd9ddbab470966cdf86
#
_cell.length_a   1.000
_cell.length_b   1.000
_cell.length_c   1.000
_cell.angle_alpha   90.00
_cell.angle_beta   90.00
_cell.angle_gamma   90.00
#
_symmetry.space_group_name_H-M   'P 1'
#
loop_
_entity.id
_entity.type
_entity.pdbx_description
1 polymer ?
#
loop_
_entity_poly.entity_id
_entity_poly.type
_entity_poly.pdbx_seq_one_letter_code
_entity_poly.pdbx_strand_id
1 'polypeptide(L)'
;MLQPPAHGGGAHPQRNGVPGGTHFSRCVRPVSKRRDENLLDAQGKALDTFNTWDYLRKVHPRSAIGDYEPGHYCFVVVDGRQTGYSRGMTLEELAQVFDDLGCTAAYNLDGGHSTFMTLNHQVVNH
;
A
#
# COMPACT_ATOMS: atom_id res chain seq x y z
N MET A 1 32.13 -24.97 -55.62
CA MET A 1 32.41 -23.88 -54.62
C MET A 1 31.07 -23.38 -54.11
N LEU A 2 30.64 -23.85 -52.97
CA LEU A 2 29.39 -23.42 -52.32
C LEU A 2 29.71 -22.40 -51.23
N GLN A 3 29.15 -21.19 -51.36
CA GLN A 3 29.21 -20.19 -50.32
C GLN A 3 28.25 -20.45 -49.19
N PRO A 4 28.63 -20.28 -47.94
CA PRO A 4 27.69 -20.42 -46.82
C PRO A 4 26.80 -19.16 -46.69
N PRO A 5 25.56 -19.34 -46.15
CA PRO A 5 24.64 -18.20 -45.99
C PRO A 5 25.10 -17.24 -44.87
N ALA A 6 24.89 -15.93 -45.13
CA ALA A 6 25.14 -14.87 -44.18
C ALA A 6 24.23 -14.98 -42.96
N HIS A 7 24.83 -14.99 -41.77
CA HIS A 7 24.11 -14.86 -40.52
C HIS A 7 23.53 -13.44 -40.42
N GLY A 8 22.21 -13.33 -40.46
CA GLY A 8 21.50 -12.12 -40.16
C GLY A 8 21.60 -11.80 -38.66
N GLY A 9 22.24 -10.69 -38.36
CA GLY A 9 22.31 -10.15 -37.03
C GLY A 9 20.92 -9.72 -36.56
N GLY A 10 20.38 -10.45 -35.61
CA GLY A 10 19.17 -10.04 -34.90
C GLY A 10 19.48 -8.82 -34.05
N ALA A 11 18.88 -7.67 -34.38
CA ALA A 11 18.89 -6.50 -33.53
C ALA A 11 18.15 -6.80 -32.24
N HIS A 12 18.85 -6.75 -31.11
CA HIS A 12 18.21 -6.72 -29.81
C HIS A 12 17.33 -5.48 -29.72
N PRO A 13 16.06 -5.58 -29.29
CA PRO A 13 15.26 -4.40 -29.02
C PRO A 13 15.89 -3.66 -27.84
N GLN A 14 16.26 -2.43 -28.09
CA GLN A 14 16.69 -1.49 -27.07
C GLN A 14 15.58 -1.40 -26.03
N ARG A 15 15.90 -1.69 -24.77
CA ARG A 15 15.01 -1.39 -23.65
C ARG A 15 14.92 0.11 -23.55
N ASN A 16 13.84 0.69 -24.07
CA ASN A 16 13.49 2.07 -23.82
C ASN A 16 13.36 2.24 -22.31
N GLY A 17 14.20 3.12 -21.77
CA GLY A 17 14.18 3.48 -20.37
C GLY A 17 12.78 3.94 -19.97
N VAL A 18 12.24 3.28 -18.97
CA VAL A 18 10.98 3.69 -18.35
C VAL A 18 11.24 5.02 -17.67
N PRO A 19 10.54 6.11 -18.05
CA PRO A 19 10.67 7.36 -17.31
C PRO A 19 10.27 7.08 -15.86
N GLY A 20 11.11 7.52 -14.92
CA GLY A 20 10.88 7.39 -13.50
C GLY A 20 9.61 8.12 -13.06
N GLY A 21 8.49 7.45 -13.17
CA GLY A 21 7.23 7.87 -12.61
C GLY A 21 6.97 7.00 -11.38
N THR A 22 6.84 7.62 -10.26
CA THR A 22 6.44 7.07 -8.98
C THR A 22 5.20 6.21 -9.10
N HIS A 23 5.37 4.92 -8.94
CA HIS A 23 4.29 3.99 -9.20
C HIS A 23 3.94 3.10 -8.01
N PHE A 24 3.74 3.71 -6.85
CA PHE A 24 2.98 3.04 -5.83
C PHE A 24 1.55 2.72 -6.34
N SER A 25 0.90 3.67 -7.00
CA SER A 25 -0.42 3.48 -7.61
C SER A 25 -0.48 2.40 -8.72
N ARG A 26 0.66 2.02 -9.32
CA ARG A 26 0.72 0.93 -10.31
C ARG A 26 0.98 -0.45 -9.70
N CYS A 27 1.63 -0.51 -8.53
CA CYS A 27 1.84 -1.78 -7.83
C CYS A 27 0.59 -2.26 -7.10
N VAL A 28 -0.29 -1.34 -6.70
CA VAL A 28 -1.57 -1.67 -6.08
C VAL A 28 -2.64 -1.79 -7.16
N ARG A 29 -2.56 -2.83 -7.99
CA ARG A 29 -3.74 -3.26 -8.74
C ARG A 29 -4.76 -3.79 -7.75
N PRO A 30 -6.01 -3.32 -7.77
CA PRO A 30 -7.04 -3.92 -6.94
C PRO A 30 -7.16 -5.40 -7.31
N VAL A 31 -6.75 -6.27 -6.40
CA VAL A 31 -6.76 -7.74 -6.59
C VAL A 31 -8.18 -8.29 -6.67
N SER A 32 -9.18 -7.50 -6.34
CA SER A 32 -10.57 -7.81 -6.64
C SER A 32 -11.44 -6.55 -6.65
N LYS A 33 -12.43 -6.52 -7.52
CA LYS A 33 -13.50 -5.50 -7.56
C LYS A 33 -14.37 -5.44 -6.27
N ARG A 34 -14.02 -6.18 -5.22
CA ARG A 34 -14.85 -6.36 -4.02
C ARG A 34 -14.26 -5.82 -2.73
N ARG A 35 -13.03 -5.29 -2.78
CA ARG A 35 -12.41 -4.66 -1.59
C ARG A 35 -11.68 -3.42 -2.03
N ASP A 36 -12.24 -2.30 -1.67
CA ASP A 36 -11.53 -1.04 -1.77
C ASP A 36 -10.81 -0.82 -0.45
N GLU A 37 -9.50 -1.06 -0.46
CA GLU A 37 -8.63 -0.89 0.71
C GLU A 37 -7.80 0.40 0.61
N ASN A 38 -8.09 1.23 -0.41
CA ASN A 38 -7.55 2.57 -0.49
C ASN A 38 -8.16 3.42 0.64
N LEU A 39 -7.33 4.21 1.27
CA LEU A 39 -7.70 5.07 2.38
C LEU A 39 -7.85 6.54 1.97
N LEU A 40 -7.19 6.93 0.89
CA LEU A 40 -7.19 8.30 0.37
C LEU A 40 -7.76 8.35 -1.05
N ASP A 41 -8.37 9.47 -1.40
CA ASP A 41 -8.80 9.77 -2.75
C ASP A 41 -7.62 10.21 -3.66
N ALA A 42 -7.92 10.55 -4.92
CA ALA A 42 -6.92 10.99 -5.88
C ALA A 42 -6.23 12.32 -5.50
N GLN A 43 -6.79 13.06 -4.57
CA GLN A 43 -6.27 14.33 -4.06
C GLN A 43 -5.53 14.16 -2.72
N GLY A 44 -5.37 12.93 -2.23
CA GLY A 44 -4.73 12.64 -0.94
C GLY A 44 -5.61 12.96 0.27
N LYS A 45 -6.93 13.04 0.10
CA LYS A 45 -7.87 13.28 1.18
C LYS A 45 -8.47 11.99 1.71
N ALA A 46 -8.69 11.95 3.01
CA ALA A 46 -9.28 10.80 3.68
C ALA A 46 -10.65 10.44 3.08
N LEU A 47 -10.82 9.16 2.75
CA LEU A 47 -12.11 8.62 2.36
C LEU A 47 -12.99 8.46 3.60
N ASP A 48 -14.26 8.73 3.46
CA ASP A 48 -15.31 8.54 4.47
C ASP A 48 -16.22 7.35 4.18
N THR A 49 -16.10 6.78 2.98
CA THR A 49 -16.89 5.64 2.52
C THR A 49 -15.99 4.59 1.88
N PHE A 50 -16.22 3.32 2.26
CA PHE A 50 -15.42 2.19 1.81
C PHE A 50 -16.33 1.10 1.25
N ASN A 51 -16.05 0.65 0.02
CA ASN A 51 -16.75 -0.47 -0.59
C ASN A 51 -16.16 -1.80 -0.10
N THR A 52 -16.38 -2.08 1.17
CA THR A 52 -15.89 -3.30 1.83
C THR A 52 -16.93 -3.84 2.81
N TRP A 53 -16.68 -4.99 3.37
CA TRP A 53 -17.60 -5.61 4.33
C TRP A 53 -17.71 -4.78 5.62
N ASP A 54 -18.89 -4.67 6.17
CA ASP A 54 -19.16 -3.97 7.43
C ASP A 54 -18.23 -4.38 8.57
N TYR A 55 -17.87 -5.68 8.62
CA TYR A 55 -16.92 -6.17 9.60
C TYR A 55 -15.56 -5.47 9.48
N LEU A 56 -15.04 -5.28 8.25
CA LEU A 56 -13.74 -4.63 8.03
C LEU A 56 -13.75 -3.14 8.32
N ARG A 57 -14.91 -2.50 8.30
CA ARG A 57 -15.04 -1.07 8.65
C ARG A 57 -14.98 -0.83 10.15
N LYS A 58 -15.29 -1.84 10.96
CA LYS A 58 -15.32 -1.74 12.43
C LYS A 58 -13.92 -1.52 13.00
N VAL A 59 -13.90 -1.30 14.30
CA VAL A 59 -12.67 -1.07 15.07
C VAL A 59 -11.84 -2.35 15.14
N HIS A 60 -10.62 -2.29 14.63
CA HIS A 60 -9.64 -3.39 14.62
C HIS A 60 -8.22 -2.90 14.81
N PRO A 61 -7.28 -3.78 15.22
CA PRO A 61 -5.85 -3.56 14.96
C PRO A 61 -5.63 -3.40 13.47
N ARG A 62 -4.74 -2.50 13.06
CA ARG A 62 -4.51 -2.14 11.66
C ARG A 62 -3.05 -2.19 11.28
N SER A 63 -2.79 -2.56 10.04
CA SER A 63 -1.51 -2.35 9.36
C SER A 63 -1.79 -1.64 8.05
N ALA A 64 -1.04 -0.60 7.76
CA ALA A 64 -1.23 0.18 6.55
C ALA A 64 0.08 0.77 6.06
N ILE A 65 0.11 1.11 4.77
CA ILE A 65 1.23 1.76 4.12
C ILE A 65 0.74 3.03 3.42
N GLY A 66 1.52 4.10 3.51
CA GLY A 66 1.27 5.34 2.78
C GLY A 66 2.46 5.75 1.92
N ASP A 67 2.17 6.42 0.82
CA ASP A 67 3.13 7.11 -0.04
C ASP A 67 3.10 8.59 0.33
N TYR A 68 4.21 9.08 0.87
CA TYR A 68 4.33 10.44 1.36
C TYR A 68 4.84 11.38 0.27
N GLU A 69 5.93 11.01 -0.36
CA GLU A 69 6.53 11.67 -1.52
C GLU A 69 7.36 10.64 -2.31
N PRO A 70 7.77 10.93 -3.55
CA PRO A 70 8.50 9.97 -4.38
C PRO A 70 9.67 9.30 -3.65
N GLY A 71 9.56 7.98 -3.45
CA GLY A 71 10.54 7.15 -2.76
C GLY A 71 10.46 7.16 -1.23
N HIS A 72 9.53 7.90 -0.64
CA HIS A 72 9.31 7.95 0.81
C HIS A 72 7.97 7.33 1.19
N TYR A 73 8.03 6.29 1.99
CA TYR A 73 6.86 5.55 2.46
C TYR A 73 6.76 5.65 3.98
N CYS A 74 5.54 5.61 4.49
CA CYS A 74 5.29 5.41 5.91
C CYS A 74 4.51 4.13 6.15
N PHE A 75 4.85 3.44 7.22
CA PHE A 75 4.12 2.28 7.70
C PHE A 75 3.43 2.66 9.00
N VAL A 76 2.14 2.36 9.09
CA VAL A 76 1.35 2.61 10.28
C VAL A 76 0.82 1.30 10.80
N VAL A 77 1.06 1.05 12.08
CA VAL A 77 0.47 -0.06 12.83
C VAL A 77 -0.33 0.51 13.98
N VAL A 78 -1.53 0.01 14.15
CA VAL A 78 -2.44 0.40 15.22
C VAL A 78 -2.72 -0.83 16.07
N ASP A 79 -2.31 -0.80 17.32
CA ASP A 79 -2.69 -1.80 18.30
C ASP A 79 -4.20 -1.77 18.54
N GLY A 80 -4.77 -2.88 18.95
CA GLY A 80 -6.21 -2.92 19.20
C GLY A 80 -6.66 -4.14 19.95
N ARG A 81 -7.94 -4.17 20.28
CA ARG A 81 -8.59 -5.24 21.08
C ARG A 81 -7.95 -5.44 22.46
N GLN A 82 -7.33 -4.40 22.99
CA GLN A 82 -6.65 -4.41 24.28
C GLN A 82 -7.36 -3.45 25.24
N THR A 83 -8.10 -4.00 26.18
CA THR A 83 -8.88 -3.24 27.16
C THR A 83 -7.94 -2.35 28.01
N GLY A 84 -8.25 -1.06 28.05
CA GLY A 84 -7.47 -0.08 28.83
C GLY A 84 -6.20 0.40 28.14
N TYR A 85 -5.86 -0.11 26.94
CA TYR A 85 -4.71 0.32 26.16
C TYR A 85 -5.11 0.86 24.79
N SER A 86 -5.57 0.01 23.88
CA SER A 86 -6.02 0.41 22.55
C SER A 86 -7.21 -0.40 22.08
N ARG A 87 -8.25 0.29 21.63
CA ARG A 87 -9.39 -0.35 20.97
C ARG A 87 -9.11 -0.74 19.52
N GLY A 88 -8.15 -0.10 18.89
CA GLY A 88 -7.94 -0.10 17.44
C GLY A 88 -8.61 1.07 16.74
N MET A 89 -8.66 1.05 15.41
CA MET A 89 -9.25 2.09 14.56
C MET A 89 -10.24 1.52 13.56
N THR A 90 -11.23 2.35 13.18
CA THR A 90 -12.03 2.14 11.97
C THR A 90 -11.22 2.46 10.73
N LEU A 91 -11.75 2.16 9.53
CA LEU A 91 -11.07 2.56 8.28
C LEU A 91 -11.07 4.07 8.09
N GLU A 92 -12.15 4.74 8.49
CA GLU A 92 -12.28 6.20 8.44
C GLU A 92 -11.25 6.89 9.34
N GLU A 93 -11.06 6.41 10.55
CA GLU A 93 -10.05 6.92 11.48
C GLU A 93 -8.63 6.70 10.93
N LEU A 94 -8.36 5.53 10.35
CA LEU A 94 -7.07 5.23 9.73
C LEU A 94 -6.80 6.10 8.50
N ALA A 95 -7.82 6.35 7.67
CA ALA A 95 -7.71 7.25 6.53
C ALA A 95 -7.35 8.66 6.97
N GLN A 96 -7.95 9.15 8.05
CA GLN A 96 -7.64 10.47 8.59
C GLN A 96 -6.18 10.57 9.08
N VAL A 97 -5.62 9.51 9.65
CA VAL A 97 -4.20 9.48 10.05
C VAL A 97 -3.30 9.75 8.85
N PHE A 98 -3.56 9.12 7.70
CA PHE A 98 -2.75 9.32 6.49
C PHE A 98 -2.95 10.68 5.84
N ASP A 99 -4.16 11.25 5.87
CA ASP A 99 -4.43 12.63 5.44
C ASP A 99 -3.64 13.61 6.33
N ASP A 100 -3.68 13.45 7.65
CA ASP A 100 -2.96 14.30 8.60
C ASP A 100 -1.43 14.19 8.46
N LEU A 101 -0.93 13.00 8.07
CA LEU A 101 0.48 12.80 7.75
C LEU A 101 0.89 13.44 6.42
N GLY A 102 -0.06 13.89 5.60
CA GLY A 102 0.20 14.48 4.30
C GLY A 102 0.55 13.45 3.21
N CYS A 103 0.13 12.20 3.36
CA CYS A 103 0.31 11.18 2.34
C CYS A 103 -0.52 11.49 1.10
N THR A 104 0.01 11.12 -0.06
CA THR A 104 -0.67 11.27 -1.36
C THR A 104 -1.48 10.04 -1.74
N ALA A 105 -1.11 8.89 -1.21
CA ALA A 105 -1.84 7.63 -1.33
C ALA A 105 -1.65 6.81 -0.05
N ALA A 106 -2.64 5.99 0.29
CA ALA A 106 -2.54 5.08 1.42
C ALA A 106 -3.41 3.86 1.21
N TYR A 107 -2.96 2.73 1.74
CA TYR A 107 -3.60 1.44 1.55
C TYR A 107 -3.63 0.65 2.86
N ASN A 108 -4.81 0.13 3.21
CA ASN A 108 -4.97 -0.76 4.35
C ASN A 108 -4.49 -2.17 3.99
N LEU A 109 -3.64 -2.72 4.81
CA LEU A 109 -3.11 -4.08 4.69
C LEU A 109 -3.91 -5.04 5.59
N ASP A 110 -3.49 -6.29 5.63
CA ASP A 110 -4.06 -7.26 6.57
C ASP A 110 -3.75 -6.84 8.01
N GLY A 111 -4.75 -7.00 8.89
CA GLY A 111 -4.69 -6.53 10.27
C GLY A 111 -5.22 -7.58 11.25
N GLY A 112 -5.72 -7.13 12.39
CA GLY A 112 -6.25 -8.00 13.44
C GLY A 112 -5.14 -8.63 14.30
N HIS A 113 -5.25 -9.91 14.64
CA HIS A 113 -4.29 -10.59 15.51
C HIS A 113 -2.86 -10.67 14.95
N SER A 114 -2.71 -10.53 13.64
CA SER A 114 -1.40 -10.58 12.95
C SER A 114 -0.71 -9.22 12.88
N THR A 115 -1.32 -8.19 13.47
CA THR A 115 -0.81 -6.83 13.39
C THR A 115 0.41 -6.65 14.28
N PHE A 116 1.60 -6.59 13.69
CA PHE A 116 2.81 -6.23 14.41
C PHE A 116 3.82 -5.57 13.47
N MET A 117 4.71 -4.79 14.04
CA MET A 117 5.82 -4.14 13.35
C MET A 117 7.13 -4.44 14.06
N THR A 118 8.17 -4.70 13.29
CA THR A 118 9.52 -4.85 13.82
C THR A 118 10.44 -3.77 13.31
N LEU A 119 11.30 -3.27 14.18
CA LEU A 119 12.38 -2.36 13.84
C LEU A 119 13.66 -2.87 14.50
N ASN A 120 14.73 -3.01 13.70
CA ASN A 120 16.01 -3.54 14.20
C ASN A 120 15.85 -4.87 14.96
N HIS A 121 15.07 -5.80 14.41
CA HIS A 121 14.76 -7.11 14.98
C HIS A 121 13.98 -7.10 16.30
N GLN A 122 13.40 -5.97 16.68
CA GLN A 122 12.55 -5.84 17.86
C GLN A 122 11.12 -5.49 17.46
N VAL A 123 10.14 -6.09 18.13
CA VAL A 123 8.75 -5.71 17.97
C VAL A 123 8.54 -4.36 18.64
N VAL A 124 7.93 -3.40 17.93
CA VAL A 124 7.78 -2.01 18.38
C VAL A 124 6.35 -1.65 18.77
N ASN A 125 5.39 -2.53 18.54
CA ASN A 125 4.00 -2.39 19.01
C ASN A 125 3.66 -3.47 20.06
N HIS A 126 2.46 -3.41 20.62
CA HIS A 126 2.00 -4.32 21.71
C HIS A 126 1.13 -5.46 21.19
#